data_4ad033ce77bbd2ff26e5fef0c4813a70
#
_entry.id   4ad033ce77bbd2ff26e5fef0c4813a70
#
_cell.length_a   1.000
_cell.length_b   1.000
_cell.length_c   1.000
_cell.angle_alpha   90.00
_cell.angle_beta   90.00
_cell.angle_gamma   90.00
#
_symmetry.space_group_name_H-M   'P 1'
#
loop_
_entity.id
_entity.type
_entity.pdbx_description
1 polymer ?
#
loop_
_entity_poly.entity_id
_entity_poly.type
_entity_poly.pdbx_seq_one_letter_code
_entity_poly.pdbx_strand_id
1 'polypeptide(L)'
;MMSMFSPGTELKRFRHGVLPKVAVAVLLFIPLIYGALYLWAFWNPTGEMTNLPVALVNEDRGATSDGEALTVGDDVVAELVDSADLGWVETDAADAARGVADGSYYFSVTLPANFSKDAISVGTDGPRQANIDVEYNDA
;
A
#
# COMPACT_ATOMS: atom_id res chain seq x y z
N MET A 1 -62.73 -13.29 -14.19
CA MET A 1 -62.19 -12.10 -13.54
C MET A 1 -60.68 -12.21 -13.51
N MET A 2 -60.06 -11.42 -14.36
CA MET A 2 -58.66 -10.96 -14.37
C MET A 2 -57.57 -12.00 -14.24
N SER A 3 -57.18 -12.58 -15.36
CA SER A 3 -55.79 -12.95 -15.60
C SER A 3 -55.20 -11.91 -16.53
N MET A 4 -54.71 -10.82 -15.97
CA MET A 4 -54.18 -9.69 -16.73
C MET A 4 -52.68 -9.76 -16.89
N PHE A 5 -52.07 -10.87 -16.58
CA PHE A 5 -50.66 -11.13 -16.81
C PHE A 5 -50.49 -12.36 -17.69
N SER A 6 -50.57 -12.13 -19.00
CA SER A 6 -50.14 -13.14 -19.96
C SER A 6 -48.66 -12.88 -20.28
N PRO A 7 -47.74 -13.73 -19.79
CA PRO A 7 -46.28 -13.52 -19.98
C PRO A 7 -45.88 -13.48 -21.47
N GLY A 8 -46.71 -14.09 -22.36
CA GLY A 8 -46.43 -14.14 -23.79
C GLY A 8 -46.65 -12.83 -24.55
N THR A 9 -47.51 -11.94 -24.04
CA THR A 9 -47.78 -10.63 -24.67
C THR A 9 -46.75 -9.60 -24.30
N GLU A 10 -46.22 -9.67 -23.10
CA GLU A 10 -45.12 -8.78 -22.64
C GLU A 10 -43.82 -9.09 -23.40
N LEU A 11 -43.45 -10.37 -23.56
CA LEU A 11 -42.26 -10.75 -24.34
C LEU A 11 -42.35 -10.31 -25.80
N LYS A 12 -43.56 -10.33 -26.44
CA LYS A 12 -43.75 -9.85 -27.82
C LYS A 12 -43.55 -8.33 -27.92
N ARG A 13 -43.95 -7.56 -26.91
CA ARG A 13 -43.73 -6.11 -26.83
C ARG A 13 -42.27 -5.76 -26.75
N PHE A 14 -41.49 -6.52 -26.01
CA PHE A 14 -40.02 -6.37 -25.93
C PHE A 14 -39.33 -6.66 -27.28
N ARG A 15 -39.87 -7.51 -28.11
CA ARG A 15 -39.28 -7.92 -29.39
C ARG A 15 -39.43 -6.89 -30.50
N HIS A 16 -40.50 -6.08 -30.51
CA HIS A 16 -40.87 -5.21 -31.63
C HIS A 16 -40.69 -3.71 -31.36
N GLY A 17 -40.37 -3.30 -30.12
CA GLY A 17 -40.15 -1.89 -29.78
C GLY A 17 -38.66 -1.53 -29.68
N VAL A 18 -38.30 -0.34 -30.12
CA VAL A 18 -36.93 0.20 -29.92
C VAL A 18 -36.71 0.58 -28.45
N LEU A 19 -37.74 1.13 -27.82
CA LEU A 19 -37.66 1.61 -26.41
C LEU A 19 -37.33 0.50 -25.41
N PRO A 20 -37.96 -0.71 -25.44
CA PRO A 20 -37.60 -1.79 -24.55
C PRO A 20 -36.14 -2.30 -24.75
N LYS A 21 -35.67 -2.32 -26.00
CA LYS A 21 -34.30 -2.74 -26.33
C LYS A 21 -33.27 -1.75 -25.76
N VAL A 22 -33.58 -0.46 -25.89
CA VAL A 22 -32.74 0.58 -25.30
C VAL A 22 -32.73 0.49 -23.77
N ALA A 23 -33.87 0.26 -23.14
CA ALA A 23 -33.98 0.09 -21.70
C ALA A 23 -33.13 -1.10 -21.19
N VAL A 24 -33.21 -2.26 -21.89
CA VAL A 24 -32.38 -3.42 -21.55
C VAL A 24 -30.89 -3.14 -21.77
N ALA A 25 -30.53 -2.47 -22.86
CA ALA A 25 -29.16 -2.08 -23.13
C ALA A 25 -28.62 -1.16 -22.03
N VAL A 26 -29.37 -0.14 -21.64
CA VAL A 26 -28.99 0.78 -20.56
C VAL A 26 -28.81 0.03 -19.24
N LEU A 27 -29.73 -0.87 -18.88
CA LEU A 27 -29.64 -1.70 -17.67
C LEU A 27 -28.40 -2.60 -17.65
N LEU A 28 -27.97 -3.08 -18.80
CA LEU A 28 -26.75 -3.89 -18.92
C LEU A 28 -25.47 -3.03 -18.91
N PHE A 29 -25.52 -1.85 -19.55
CA PHE A 29 -24.35 -0.98 -19.65
C PHE A 29 -24.03 -0.24 -18.36
N ILE A 30 -25.04 0.12 -17.54
CA ILE A 30 -24.82 0.84 -16.28
C ILE A 30 -23.84 0.07 -15.34
N PRO A 31 -24.09 -1.22 -15.00
CA PRO A 31 -23.16 -1.96 -14.14
C PRO A 31 -21.81 -2.21 -14.82
N LEU A 32 -21.76 -2.35 -16.13
CA LEU A 32 -20.51 -2.48 -16.89
C LEU A 32 -19.66 -1.21 -16.83
N ILE A 33 -20.27 -0.05 -17.04
CA ILE A 33 -19.59 1.24 -16.94
C ILE A 33 -19.11 1.48 -15.51
N TYR A 34 -19.95 1.17 -14.51
CA TYR A 34 -19.59 1.31 -13.12
C TYR A 34 -18.40 0.40 -12.73
N GLY A 35 -18.44 -0.86 -13.16
CA GLY A 35 -17.35 -1.80 -12.96
C GLY A 35 -16.07 -1.38 -13.68
N ALA A 36 -16.17 -0.88 -14.90
CA ALA A 36 -15.02 -0.38 -15.67
C ALA A 36 -14.40 0.87 -15.03
N LEU A 37 -15.22 1.81 -14.55
CA LEU A 37 -14.75 2.99 -13.82
C LEU A 37 -14.10 2.61 -12.50
N TYR A 38 -14.68 1.64 -11.79
CA TYR A 38 -14.09 1.13 -10.55
C TYR A 38 -12.74 0.47 -10.80
N LEU A 39 -12.64 -0.42 -11.77
CA LEU A 39 -11.39 -1.05 -12.18
C LEU A 39 -10.36 0.00 -12.63
N TRP A 40 -10.77 1.00 -13.39
CA TRP A 40 -9.88 2.07 -13.83
C TRP A 40 -9.37 2.93 -12.66
N ALA A 41 -10.26 3.30 -11.73
CA ALA A 41 -9.89 4.09 -10.55
C ALA A 41 -8.92 3.33 -9.60
N PHE A 42 -9.06 2.00 -9.53
CA PHE A 42 -8.24 1.13 -8.70
C PHE A 42 -7.21 0.31 -9.48
N TRP A 43 -6.94 0.67 -10.74
CA TRP A 43 -6.00 -0.07 -11.59
C TRP A 43 -4.57 -0.06 -11.06
N ASN A 44 -4.17 1.04 -10.42
CA ASN A 44 -2.83 1.20 -9.87
C ASN A 44 -2.86 1.97 -8.55
N PRO A 45 -3.41 1.39 -7.47
CA PRO A 45 -3.51 2.09 -6.18
C PRO A 45 -2.13 2.38 -5.57
N THR A 46 -1.10 1.66 -5.98
CA THR A 46 0.27 1.80 -5.46
C THR A 46 1.16 2.70 -6.32
N GLY A 47 0.72 3.05 -7.54
CA GLY A 47 1.55 3.82 -8.47
C GLY A 47 1.88 5.24 -8.02
N GLU A 48 1.10 5.79 -7.11
CA GLU A 48 1.33 7.11 -6.51
C GLU A 48 2.06 7.03 -5.16
N MET A 49 2.27 5.82 -4.62
CA MET A 49 2.92 5.65 -3.31
C MET A 49 4.39 6.05 -3.34
N THR A 50 5.04 5.95 -4.48
CA THR A 50 6.41 6.44 -4.69
C THR A 50 6.56 7.95 -4.49
N ASN A 51 5.45 8.70 -4.56
CA ASN A 51 5.41 10.14 -4.31
C ASN A 51 5.14 10.48 -2.83
N LEU A 52 4.93 9.48 -1.96
CA LEU A 52 4.75 9.69 -0.53
C LEU A 52 6.12 9.80 0.14
N PRO A 53 6.56 11.01 0.56
CA PRO A 53 7.83 11.17 1.23
C PRO A 53 7.79 10.51 2.62
N VAL A 54 8.70 9.58 2.84
CA VAL A 54 8.89 8.87 4.10
C VAL A 54 10.33 9.01 4.55
N ALA A 55 10.53 9.48 5.78
CA ALA A 55 11.87 9.60 6.34
C ALA A 55 12.40 8.21 6.72
N LEU A 56 13.63 7.92 6.32
CA LEU A 56 14.34 6.68 6.66
C LEU A 56 15.59 7.04 7.45
N VAL A 57 15.64 6.59 8.70
CA VAL A 57 16.74 6.87 9.63
C VAL A 57 17.44 5.57 9.94
N ASN A 58 18.74 5.51 9.64
CA ASN A 58 19.59 4.38 9.98
C ASN A 58 20.52 4.76 11.12
N GLU A 59 20.20 4.31 12.33
CA GLU A 59 21.06 4.43 13.50
C GLU A 59 21.83 3.15 13.81
N ASP A 60 21.65 2.09 12.98
CA ASP A 60 22.28 0.79 13.20
C ASP A 60 23.82 0.92 13.22
N ARG A 61 24.42 0.25 14.18
CA ARG A 61 25.88 0.25 14.35
C ARG A 61 26.55 -1.02 13.83
N GLY A 62 25.77 -1.86 13.15
CA GLY A 62 26.24 -3.17 12.74
C GLY A 62 26.43 -4.13 13.91
N ALA A 63 26.90 -5.31 13.58
CA ALA A 63 27.23 -6.35 14.53
C ALA A 63 28.46 -7.14 14.05
N THR A 64 29.03 -7.95 14.92
CA THR A 64 30.11 -8.86 14.55
C THR A 64 29.69 -10.28 14.86
N SER A 65 29.79 -11.15 13.88
CA SER A 65 29.56 -12.59 14.03
C SER A 65 30.76 -13.34 13.46
N ASP A 66 31.29 -14.28 14.23
CA ASP A 66 32.46 -15.09 13.83
C ASP A 66 33.69 -14.30 13.34
N GLY A 67 33.84 -13.07 13.84
CA GLY A 67 34.93 -12.16 13.46
C GLY A 67 34.67 -11.35 12.18
N GLU A 68 33.51 -11.50 11.56
CA GLU A 68 33.05 -10.75 10.40
C GLU A 68 32.10 -9.62 10.83
N ALA A 69 32.33 -8.43 10.30
CA ALA A 69 31.44 -7.29 10.53
C ALA A 69 30.21 -7.40 9.60
N LEU A 70 29.03 -7.31 10.18
CA LEU A 70 27.74 -7.38 9.49
C LEU A 70 26.98 -6.07 9.70
N THR A 71 26.46 -5.51 8.62
CA THR A 71 25.66 -4.27 8.59
C THR A 71 24.27 -4.55 8.02
N VAL A 72 23.49 -5.34 8.73
CA VAL A 72 22.14 -5.76 8.28
C VAL A 72 21.24 -4.53 8.10
N GLY A 73 21.41 -3.50 8.92
CA GLY A 73 20.67 -2.25 8.80
C GLY A 73 20.93 -1.55 7.46
N ASP A 74 22.20 -1.49 7.03
CA ASP A 74 22.55 -0.87 5.75
C ASP A 74 21.96 -1.66 4.57
N ASP A 75 21.96 -2.98 4.65
CA ASP A 75 21.36 -3.85 3.63
C ASP A 75 19.85 -3.62 3.53
N VAL A 76 19.17 -3.49 4.66
CA VAL A 76 17.71 -3.20 4.72
C VAL A 76 17.41 -1.82 4.14
N VAL A 77 18.20 -0.81 4.48
CA VAL A 77 18.05 0.55 3.93
C VAL A 77 18.22 0.52 2.41
N ALA A 78 19.27 -0.12 1.92
CA ALA A 78 19.52 -0.24 0.49
C ALA A 78 18.36 -0.92 -0.25
N GLU A 79 17.83 -2.01 0.29
CA GLU A 79 16.69 -2.74 -0.27
C GLU A 79 15.41 -1.89 -0.29
N LEU A 80 15.12 -1.15 0.80
CA LEU A 80 13.96 -0.27 0.87
C LEU A 80 14.03 0.86 -0.17
N VAL A 81 15.19 1.50 -0.29
CA VAL A 81 15.40 2.57 -1.26
C VAL A 81 15.32 2.04 -2.70
N ASP A 82 15.91 0.87 -2.96
CA ASP A 82 15.91 0.25 -4.30
C ASP A 82 14.51 -0.27 -4.72
N SER A 83 13.70 -0.70 -3.76
CA SER A 83 12.33 -1.15 -4.03
C SER A 83 11.45 -0.05 -4.64
N ALA A 84 11.74 1.21 -4.32
CA ALA A 84 10.99 2.38 -4.76
C ALA A 84 9.47 2.27 -4.51
N ASP A 85 9.05 1.48 -3.51
CA ASP A 85 7.64 1.32 -3.16
C ASP A 85 7.05 2.58 -2.51
N LEU A 86 7.91 3.36 -1.84
CA LEU A 86 7.60 4.65 -1.24
C LEU A 86 8.67 5.68 -1.64
N GLY A 87 8.38 6.95 -1.39
CA GLY A 87 9.35 8.03 -1.56
C GLY A 87 10.34 8.10 -0.40
N TRP A 88 11.22 7.11 -0.29
CA TRP A 88 12.20 7.03 0.78
C TRP A 88 13.20 8.17 0.75
N VAL A 89 13.35 8.86 1.88
CA VAL A 89 14.32 9.95 2.08
C VAL A 89 15.20 9.59 3.27
N GLU A 90 16.45 9.22 3.00
CA GLU A 90 17.41 8.98 4.05
C GLU A 90 17.75 10.30 4.74
N THR A 91 17.62 10.34 6.06
CA THR A 91 17.85 11.52 6.86
C THR A 91 18.23 11.15 8.29
N ASP A 92 18.55 12.14 9.12
CA ASP A 92 18.80 11.92 10.55
C ASP A 92 17.50 11.97 11.37
N ALA A 93 17.59 11.49 12.63
CA ALA A 93 16.43 11.41 13.52
C ALA A 93 15.81 12.79 13.83
N ALA A 94 16.62 13.84 13.90
CA ALA A 94 16.12 15.19 14.20
C ALA A 94 15.35 15.79 13.02
N ASP A 95 15.80 15.54 11.79
CA ASP A 95 15.13 15.98 10.58
C ASP A 95 13.87 15.16 10.33
N ALA A 96 13.95 13.85 10.55
CA ALA A 96 12.79 12.96 10.47
C ALA A 96 11.66 13.38 11.41
N ALA A 97 11.96 13.59 12.68
CA ALA A 97 10.98 14.03 13.68
C ALA A 97 10.37 15.41 13.34
N ARG A 98 11.18 16.34 12.85
CA ARG A 98 10.71 17.65 12.41
C ARG A 98 9.80 17.52 11.20
N GLY A 99 10.20 16.75 10.20
CA GLY A 99 9.46 16.58 8.97
C GLY A 99 8.13 15.82 9.16
N VAL A 100 8.06 14.89 10.11
CA VAL A 100 6.80 14.24 10.52
C VAL A 100 5.89 15.26 11.23
N ALA A 101 6.44 16.09 12.12
CA ALA A 101 5.67 17.08 12.86
C ALA A 101 5.11 18.19 11.97
N ASP A 102 5.83 18.63 10.94
CA ASP A 102 5.40 19.68 10.01
C ASP A 102 4.65 19.15 8.76
N GLY A 103 4.56 17.82 8.60
CA GLY A 103 3.87 17.18 7.50
C GLY A 103 4.70 17.05 6.22
N SER A 104 6.00 17.33 6.26
CA SER A 104 6.91 17.12 5.12
C SER A 104 7.13 15.63 4.84
N TYR A 105 7.07 14.81 5.88
CA TYR A 105 7.05 13.35 5.79
C TYR A 105 5.74 12.79 6.35
N TYR A 106 5.21 11.77 5.71
CA TYR A 106 4.00 11.08 6.18
C TYR A 106 4.24 10.31 7.46
N PHE A 107 5.38 9.67 7.55
CA PHE A 107 5.89 8.98 8.73
C PHE A 107 7.41 8.83 8.63
N SER A 108 8.02 8.39 9.69
CA SER A 108 9.44 8.02 9.70
C SER A 108 9.62 6.56 10.11
N VAL A 109 10.64 5.95 9.56
CA VAL A 109 11.09 4.59 9.88
C VAL A 109 12.53 4.71 10.38
N THR A 110 12.76 4.22 11.60
CA THR A 110 14.08 4.25 12.23
C THR A 110 14.56 2.84 12.54
N LEU A 111 15.73 2.50 12.05
CA LEU A 111 16.46 1.31 12.45
C LEU A 111 17.31 1.65 13.66
N PRO A 112 17.04 1.05 14.85
CA PRO A 112 17.77 1.41 16.07
C PRO A 112 19.22 0.89 16.06
N ALA A 113 20.05 1.45 16.91
CA ALA A 113 21.49 1.18 16.96
C ALA A 113 21.90 -0.29 17.20
N ASN A 114 20.98 -1.09 17.70
CA ASN A 114 21.16 -2.53 17.97
C ASN A 114 20.49 -3.44 16.93
N PHE A 115 19.99 -2.88 15.84
CA PHE A 115 19.20 -3.64 14.84
C PHE A 115 19.96 -4.85 14.30
N SER A 116 21.16 -4.68 13.75
CA SER A 116 21.99 -5.78 13.26
C SER A 116 22.30 -6.80 14.33
N LYS A 117 22.62 -6.35 15.54
CA LYS A 117 22.94 -7.24 16.67
C LYS A 117 21.77 -8.13 17.06
N ASP A 118 20.57 -7.56 17.08
CA ASP A 118 19.37 -8.31 17.42
C ASP A 118 18.95 -9.22 16.25
N ALA A 119 19.08 -8.77 15.00
CA ALA A 119 18.78 -9.54 13.81
C ALA A 119 19.60 -10.83 13.71
N ILE A 120 20.91 -10.77 14.01
CA ILE A 120 21.78 -11.97 13.96
C ILE A 120 21.70 -12.84 15.21
N SER A 121 21.00 -12.40 16.25
CA SER A 121 20.90 -13.15 17.52
C SER A 121 20.07 -14.44 17.42
N VAL A 122 19.36 -14.65 16.34
CA VAL A 122 18.46 -15.82 16.12
C VAL A 122 19.19 -17.16 16.23
N GLY A 123 20.49 -17.19 15.92
CA GLY A 123 21.33 -18.39 16.02
C GLY A 123 22.05 -18.55 17.36
N THR A 124 21.78 -17.71 18.36
CA THR A 124 22.45 -17.72 19.67
C THR A 124 21.58 -18.28 20.78
N ASP A 125 22.17 -18.53 21.96
CA ASP A 125 21.43 -19.01 23.15
C ASP A 125 20.44 -18.00 23.73
N GLY A 126 20.47 -16.73 23.27
CA GLY A 126 19.59 -15.66 23.72
C GLY A 126 19.04 -14.83 22.56
N PRO A 127 18.15 -15.40 21.73
CA PRO A 127 17.59 -14.69 20.58
C PRO A 127 16.81 -13.44 21.01
N ARG A 128 17.02 -12.33 20.30
CA ARG A 128 16.31 -11.07 20.48
C ARG A 128 15.59 -10.73 19.20
N GLN A 129 14.49 -9.99 19.35
CA GLN A 129 13.76 -9.48 18.20
C GLN A 129 14.39 -8.17 17.74
N ALA A 130 14.78 -8.10 16.46
CA ALA A 130 15.10 -6.84 15.83
C ALA A 130 13.81 -6.04 15.64
N ASN A 131 13.78 -4.82 16.16
CA ASN A 131 12.65 -3.93 16.06
C ASN A 131 12.96 -2.81 15.09
N ILE A 132 11.92 -2.27 14.48
CA ILE A 132 11.94 -1.06 13.67
C ILE A 132 10.96 -0.09 14.34
N ASP A 133 11.38 1.14 14.55
CA ASP A 133 10.55 2.18 15.13
C ASP A 133 9.87 2.98 14.01
N VAL A 134 8.55 3.12 14.09
CA VAL A 134 7.76 3.91 13.15
C VAL A 134 7.06 5.03 13.90
N GLU A 135 7.30 6.27 13.49
CA GLU A 135 6.68 7.46 14.04
C GLU A 135 5.82 8.14 12.97
N TYR A 136 4.59 8.47 13.33
CA TYR A 136 3.64 9.17 12.47
C TYR A 136 2.97 10.31 13.23
N ASN A 137 2.47 11.30 12.50
CA ASN A 137 1.73 12.40 13.08
C ASN A 137 0.26 12.00 13.23
N ASP A 138 -0.24 11.96 14.47
CA ASP A 138 -1.61 11.62 14.83
C ASP A 138 -2.44 12.85 15.28
N ALA A 139 -1.98 14.05 14.90
CA ALA A 139 -2.63 15.31 15.23
C ALA A 139 -3.82 15.67 14.30
#